data_61577907f06b2b66d02dc7466263a35f
#
_entry.id   61577907f06b2b66d02dc7466263a35f
#
_cell.length_a   1.000
_cell.length_b   1.000
_cell.length_c   1.000
_cell.angle_alpha   90.00
_cell.angle_beta   90.00
_cell.angle_gamma   90.00
#
_symmetry.space_group_name_H-M   'P 1'
#
loop_
_entity.id
_entity.type
_entity.pdbx_description
1 polymer ?
#
loop_
_entity_poly.entity_id
_entity_poly.type
_entity_poly.pdbx_seq_one_letter_code
_entity_poly.pdbx_strand_id
1 'polypeptide(L)'
;NIAMLDLQNVLSLQTTPLTAKQRIEIDSHPQRGREILEAANVTCQDWLRTVEQHHVTLDGRDVPQDRTDLSQLACMVHYADVYMARISPRSSRVAQPVNIAARELFVKAGGADNPYAAAIIQEMGLYPPGSFVKLTNGDTAVVVRKGDTAATPQVHSLISADGWVFPDSKMRDTAKAEFRVTASVPRGDVMLSLNRAKLFGYTTA
;
A
#
# COMPACT_ATOMS: atom_id res chain seq x y z
N ASN A 1 -6.07 9.54 -9.28
CA ASN A 1 -6.93 10.31 -8.32
C ASN A 1 -6.83 11.84 -8.49
N ILE A 2 -6.45 12.35 -9.69
CA ILE A 2 -6.24 13.79 -9.94
C ILE A 2 -7.52 14.61 -9.66
N ALA A 3 -8.69 14.07 -9.98
CA ALA A 3 -9.98 14.74 -9.77
C ALA A 3 -10.47 14.72 -8.30
N MET A 4 -9.71 14.10 -7.38
CA MET A 4 -10.09 13.94 -5.96
C MET A 4 -9.15 14.67 -5.00
N LEU A 5 -8.17 15.45 -5.44
CA LEU A 5 -7.14 16.01 -4.57
C LEU A 5 -7.75 16.83 -3.41
N ASP A 6 -8.67 17.74 -3.72
CA ASP A 6 -9.31 18.57 -2.70
C ASP A 6 -10.19 17.74 -1.76
N LEU A 7 -10.98 16.81 -2.33
CA LEU A 7 -11.81 15.91 -1.54
C LEU A 7 -10.97 14.99 -0.64
N GLN A 8 -9.83 14.48 -1.11
CA GLN A 8 -8.93 13.66 -0.29
C GLN A 8 -8.40 14.42 0.92
N ASN A 9 -8.06 15.71 0.76
CA ASN A 9 -7.64 16.57 1.87
C ASN A 9 -8.75 16.67 2.93
N VAL A 10 -9.99 16.92 2.51
CA VAL A 10 -11.15 16.96 3.42
C VAL A 10 -11.36 15.60 4.09
N LEU A 11 -11.38 14.50 3.32
CA LEU A 11 -11.64 13.15 3.85
C LEU A 11 -10.54 12.65 4.80
N SER A 12 -9.31 13.13 4.65
CA SER A 12 -8.21 12.77 5.54
C SER A 12 -8.43 13.25 6.97
N LEU A 13 -9.11 14.37 7.14
CA LEU A 13 -9.40 15.03 8.42
C LEU A 13 -10.83 14.74 8.94
N GLN A 14 -11.72 14.24 8.08
CA GLN A 14 -13.12 14.02 8.41
C GLN A 14 -13.29 12.80 9.31
N THR A 15 -13.99 12.97 10.44
CA THR A 15 -14.34 11.92 11.40
C THR A 15 -15.76 11.37 11.19
N THR A 16 -16.61 12.12 10.48
CA THR A 16 -18.00 11.75 10.20
C THR A 16 -18.10 10.84 8.96
N PRO A 17 -19.18 10.06 8.82
CA PRO A 17 -19.43 9.29 7.60
C PRO A 17 -19.47 10.18 6.35
N LEU A 18 -19.24 9.56 5.19
CA LEU A 18 -19.34 10.22 3.89
C LEU A 18 -20.74 10.78 3.67
N THR A 19 -20.82 12.03 3.24
CA THR A 19 -22.07 12.62 2.75
C THR A 19 -22.45 12.03 1.38
N ALA A 20 -23.73 12.15 0.99
CA ALA A 20 -24.18 11.74 -0.34
C ALA A 20 -23.42 12.48 -1.46
N LYS A 21 -23.15 13.79 -1.29
CA LYS A 21 -22.37 14.57 -2.24
C LYS A 21 -20.94 14.03 -2.38
N GLN A 22 -20.25 13.77 -1.26
CA GLN A 22 -18.91 13.19 -1.29
C GLN A 22 -18.88 11.82 -1.98
N ARG A 23 -19.90 11.00 -1.78
CA ARG A 23 -20.01 9.70 -2.47
C ARG A 23 -20.12 9.88 -3.98
N ILE A 24 -20.97 10.79 -4.45
CA ILE A 24 -21.10 11.11 -5.87
C ILE A 24 -19.76 11.60 -6.44
N GLU A 25 -19.03 12.44 -5.71
CA GLU A 25 -17.70 12.91 -6.13
C GLU A 25 -16.67 11.76 -6.21
N ILE A 26 -16.72 10.83 -5.25
CA ILE A 26 -15.88 9.62 -5.26
C ILE A 26 -16.25 8.74 -6.47
N ASP A 27 -17.52 8.49 -6.70
CA ASP A 27 -17.97 7.58 -7.77
C ASP A 27 -17.68 8.18 -9.16
N SER A 28 -17.71 9.49 -9.31
CA SER A 28 -17.50 10.18 -10.59
C SER A 28 -16.03 10.55 -10.88
N HIS A 29 -15.11 10.39 -9.90
CA HIS A 29 -13.73 10.88 -10.09
C HIS A 29 -12.94 10.16 -11.19
N PRO A 30 -13.17 8.89 -11.53
CA PRO A 30 -12.47 8.25 -12.64
C PRO A 30 -12.76 8.95 -13.98
N GLN A 31 -14.04 9.20 -14.24
CA GLN A 31 -14.48 9.90 -15.45
C GLN A 31 -13.96 11.34 -15.48
N ARG A 32 -14.10 12.08 -14.39
CA ARG A 32 -13.59 13.46 -14.27
C ARG A 32 -12.06 13.51 -14.39
N GLY A 33 -11.37 12.50 -13.88
CA GLY A 33 -9.92 12.38 -14.02
C GLY A 33 -9.49 12.22 -15.46
N ARG A 34 -10.20 11.43 -16.25
CA ARG A 34 -10.03 11.31 -17.69
C ARG A 34 -10.22 12.66 -18.39
N GLU A 35 -11.33 13.35 -18.12
CA GLU A 35 -11.65 14.67 -18.71
C GLU A 35 -10.55 15.72 -18.44
N ILE A 36 -10.00 15.74 -17.21
CA ILE A 36 -8.89 16.63 -16.84
C ILE A 36 -7.64 16.32 -17.67
N LEU A 37 -7.31 15.03 -17.86
CA LEU A 37 -6.15 14.62 -18.65
C LEU A 37 -6.32 14.95 -20.13
N GLU A 38 -7.51 14.72 -20.70
CA GLU A 38 -7.83 15.10 -22.08
C GLU A 38 -7.73 16.61 -22.28
N ALA A 39 -8.26 17.42 -21.35
CA ALA A 39 -8.11 18.87 -21.36
C ALA A 39 -6.65 19.35 -21.24
N ALA A 40 -5.79 18.54 -20.60
CA ALA A 40 -4.34 18.75 -20.53
C ALA A 40 -3.59 18.18 -21.75
N ASN A 41 -4.29 17.81 -22.84
CA ASN A 41 -3.74 17.25 -24.07
C ASN A 41 -3.00 15.90 -23.87
N VAL A 42 -3.37 15.11 -22.89
CA VAL A 42 -2.90 13.72 -22.77
C VAL A 42 -3.62 12.89 -23.84
N THR A 43 -2.85 12.28 -24.76
CA THR A 43 -3.37 11.49 -25.89
C THR A 43 -3.18 9.99 -25.72
N CYS A 44 -2.41 9.56 -24.70
CA CYS A 44 -2.15 8.14 -24.45
C CYS A 44 -3.43 7.43 -23.99
N GLN A 45 -3.99 6.61 -24.88
CA GLN A 45 -5.26 5.92 -24.64
C GLN A 45 -5.19 4.94 -23.48
N ASP A 46 -4.06 4.27 -23.29
CA ASP A 46 -3.87 3.34 -22.17
C ASP A 46 -3.91 4.07 -20.82
N TRP A 47 -3.33 5.26 -20.75
CA TRP A 47 -3.41 6.10 -19.54
C TRP A 47 -4.84 6.57 -19.28
N LEU A 48 -5.52 7.10 -20.29
CA LEU A 48 -6.90 7.58 -20.18
C LEU A 48 -7.84 6.45 -19.75
N ARG A 49 -7.75 5.27 -20.37
CA ARG A 49 -8.53 4.08 -19.99
C ARG A 49 -8.21 3.62 -18.57
N THR A 50 -6.94 3.62 -18.19
CA THR A 50 -6.53 3.23 -16.84
C THR A 50 -7.17 4.12 -15.78
N VAL A 51 -7.18 5.45 -16.00
CA VAL A 51 -7.81 6.40 -15.07
C VAL A 51 -9.32 6.22 -15.04
N GLU A 52 -9.96 6.01 -16.17
CA GLU A 52 -11.42 5.85 -16.26
C GLU A 52 -11.90 4.54 -15.62
N GLN A 53 -11.15 3.46 -15.78
CA GLN A 53 -11.60 2.11 -15.45
C GLN A 53 -11.12 1.58 -14.10
N HIS A 54 -10.25 2.28 -13.36
CA HIS A 54 -9.65 1.73 -12.14
C HIS A 54 -10.64 1.47 -10.99
N HIS A 55 -11.87 1.98 -11.08
CA HIS A 55 -12.97 1.67 -10.16
C HIS A 55 -14.00 0.68 -10.73
N VAL A 56 -13.79 0.18 -11.94
CA VAL A 56 -14.63 -0.91 -12.43
C VAL A 56 -14.46 -2.09 -11.49
N THR A 57 -15.48 -2.37 -10.70
CA THR A 57 -15.52 -3.50 -9.78
C THR A 57 -15.47 -4.77 -10.59
N LEU A 58 -14.36 -5.43 -10.47
CA LEU A 58 -14.28 -6.85 -10.73
C LEU A 58 -14.95 -7.49 -9.51
N ASP A 59 -16.24 -7.82 -9.65
CA ASP A 59 -16.97 -8.53 -8.62
C ASP A 59 -16.19 -9.80 -8.30
N GLY A 60 -15.45 -9.79 -7.20
CA GLY A 60 -14.54 -10.74 -6.55
C GLY A 60 -14.47 -12.19 -6.99
N ARG A 61 -14.98 -12.57 -8.14
CA ARG A 61 -15.05 -13.94 -8.63
C ARG A 61 -14.47 -14.17 -10.02
N ASP A 62 -14.40 -13.14 -10.86
CA ASP A 62 -13.84 -13.32 -12.18
C ASP A 62 -13.33 -11.97 -12.69
N VAL A 63 -12.02 -11.88 -12.97
CA VAL A 63 -11.63 -11.08 -14.11
C VAL A 63 -12.15 -11.89 -15.30
N PRO A 64 -13.24 -11.51 -15.93
CA PRO A 64 -13.70 -12.25 -17.08
C PRO A 64 -12.56 -12.23 -18.10
N GLN A 65 -12.02 -13.39 -18.42
CA GLN A 65 -10.95 -13.53 -19.41
C GLN A 65 -11.41 -13.04 -20.79
N ASP A 66 -12.69 -12.80 -20.95
CA ASP A 66 -13.36 -12.34 -22.16
C ASP A 66 -13.73 -10.84 -22.17
N ARG A 67 -13.47 -10.08 -21.09
CA ARG A 67 -13.60 -8.62 -21.10
C ARG A 67 -12.40 -7.95 -21.77
N THR A 68 -12.41 -7.98 -23.09
CA THR A 68 -11.41 -7.33 -23.95
C THR A 68 -11.40 -5.79 -23.84
N ASP A 69 -12.44 -5.21 -23.23
CA ASP A 69 -12.64 -3.78 -23.02
C ASP A 69 -11.96 -3.24 -21.74
N LEU A 70 -11.64 -4.13 -20.77
CA LEU A 70 -11.02 -3.72 -19.53
C LEU A 70 -9.50 -3.67 -19.64
N SER A 71 -8.92 -2.52 -19.34
CA SER A 71 -7.47 -2.35 -19.33
C SER A 71 -6.82 -3.17 -18.21
N GLN A 72 -5.82 -3.98 -18.54
CA GLN A 72 -4.99 -4.69 -17.56
C GLN A 72 -4.32 -3.74 -16.57
N LEU A 73 -3.90 -2.56 -17.05
CA LEU A 73 -3.34 -1.51 -16.20
C LEU A 73 -4.37 -0.97 -15.21
N ALA A 74 -5.65 -0.83 -15.64
CA ALA A 74 -6.72 -0.45 -14.74
C ALA A 74 -6.95 -1.47 -13.62
N CYS A 75 -6.86 -2.78 -13.92
CA CYS A 75 -6.93 -3.83 -12.91
C CYS A 75 -5.78 -3.73 -11.90
N MET A 76 -4.57 -3.51 -12.35
CA MET A 76 -3.42 -3.33 -11.44
C MET A 76 -3.58 -2.09 -10.55
N VAL A 77 -3.99 -0.95 -11.14
CA VAL A 77 -4.22 0.29 -10.38
C VAL A 77 -5.36 0.11 -9.39
N HIS A 78 -6.44 -0.61 -9.75
CA HIS A 78 -7.54 -0.94 -8.83
C HIS A 78 -7.04 -1.64 -7.57
N TYR A 79 -6.29 -2.73 -7.70
CA TYR A 79 -5.80 -3.46 -6.54
C TYR A 79 -4.76 -2.67 -5.73
N ALA A 80 -3.94 -1.87 -6.39
CA ALA A 80 -3.03 -0.95 -5.71
C ALA A 80 -3.79 0.12 -4.90
N ASP A 81 -4.84 0.71 -5.47
CA ASP A 81 -5.68 1.70 -4.78
C ASP A 81 -6.40 1.09 -3.58
N VAL A 82 -7.02 -0.07 -3.75
CA VAL A 82 -7.68 -0.81 -2.66
C VAL A 82 -6.70 -1.14 -1.54
N TYR A 83 -5.48 -1.58 -1.87
CA TYR A 83 -4.45 -1.86 -0.88
C TYR A 83 -4.02 -0.61 -0.12
N MET A 84 -3.66 0.45 -0.87
CA MET A 84 -3.24 1.73 -0.29
C MET A 84 -4.33 2.35 0.58
N ALA A 85 -5.60 2.28 0.15
CA ALA A 85 -6.71 2.76 0.95
C ALA A 85 -6.84 2.06 2.31
N ARG A 86 -6.44 0.78 2.43
CA ARG A 86 -6.51 0.01 3.69
C ARG A 86 -5.38 0.34 4.65
N ILE A 87 -4.16 0.53 4.13
CA ILE A 87 -2.98 0.80 4.95
C ILE A 87 -2.78 2.28 5.27
N SER A 88 -3.50 3.17 4.59
CA SER A 88 -3.45 4.61 4.86
C SER A 88 -4.37 4.99 6.01
N PRO A 89 -3.87 5.67 7.06
CA PRO A 89 -4.71 6.15 8.14
C PRO A 89 -5.62 7.28 7.64
N ARG A 90 -6.83 7.35 8.18
CA ARG A 90 -7.76 8.46 8.04
C ARG A 90 -8.29 8.82 9.43
N SER A 91 -8.73 10.05 9.63
CA SER A 91 -9.30 10.45 10.93
C SER A 91 -10.51 9.59 11.34
N SER A 92 -11.26 9.06 10.36
CA SER A 92 -12.41 8.17 10.57
C SER A 92 -12.04 6.69 10.70
N ARG A 93 -10.79 6.29 10.45
CA ARG A 93 -10.39 4.87 10.44
C ARG A 93 -8.90 4.70 10.72
N VAL A 94 -8.59 3.83 11.66
CA VAL A 94 -7.22 3.38 11.90
C VAL A 94 -6.74 2.58 10.69
N ALA A 95 -5.48 2.78 10.29
CA ALA A 95 -4.85 1.99 9.24
C ALA A 95 -4.81 0.51 9.66
N GLN A 96 -5.12 -0.38 8.70
CA GLN A 96 -4.92 -1.81 8.95
C GLN A 96 -3.42 -2.14 8.97
N PRO A 97 -3.00 -3.12 9.79
CA PRO A 97 -1.66 -3.69 9.66
C PRO A 97 -1.41 -4.17 8.23
N VAL A 98 -0.26 -3.83 7.69
CA VAL A 98 0.05 -4.02 6.26
C VAL A 98 -0.06 -5.48 5.81
N ASN A 99 0.38 -6.43 6.64
CA ASN A 99 0.28 -7.86 6.36
C ASN A 99 -1.18 -8.36 6.38
N ILE A 100 -2.04 -7.79 7.21
CA ILE A 100 -3.48 -8.10 7.24
C ILE A 100 -4.13 -7.56 5.96
N ALA A 101 -3.86 -6.30 5.61
CA ALA A 101 -4.39 -5.68 4.39
C ALA A 101 -3.97 -6.45 3.13
N ALA A 102 -2.70 -6.88 3.05
CA ALA A 102 -2.18 -7.69 1.96
C ALA A 102 -2.90 -9.05 1.86
N ARG A 103 -3.04 -9.74 2.99
CA ARG A 103 -3.73 -11.05 3.04
C ARG A 103 -5.19 -10.94 2.66
N GLU A 104 -5.89 -9.93 3.20
CA GLU A 104 -7.31 -9.73 2.86
C GLU A 104 -7.51 -9.34 1.39
N LEU A 105 -6.61 -8.51 0.83
CA LEU A 105 -6.63 -8.20 -0.58
C LEU A 105 -6.51 -9.48 -1.41
N PHE A 106 -5.49 -10.28 -1.14
CA PHE A 106 -5.24 -11.52 -1.87
C PHE A 106 -6.44 -12.48 -1.82
N VAL A 107 -6.97 -12.75 -0.62
CA VAL A 107 -8.10 -13.67 -0.45
C VAL A 107 -9.36 -13.16 -1.13
N LYS A 108 -9.70 -11.86 -0.96
CA LYS A 108 -10.91 -11.27 -1.55
C LYS A 108 -10.84 -11.13 -3.07
N ALA A 109 -9.63 -11.02 -3.61
CA ALA A 109 -9.42 -10.95 -5.05
C ALA A 109 -9.47 -12.32 -5.76
N GLY A 110 -9.64 -13.43 -5.04
CA GLY A 110 -9.63 -14.77 -5.62
C GLY A 110 -8.32 -15.55 -5.46
N GLY A 111 -7.42 -15.06 -4.60
CA GLY A 111 -6.16 -15.76 -4.31
C GLY A 111 -5.19 -15.79 -5.48
N ALA A 112 -4.61 -16.95 -5.73
CA ALA A 112 -3.63 -17.16 -6.80
C ALA A 112 -4.24 -17.08 -8.21
N ASP A 113 -5.55 -17.23 -8.34
CA ASP A 113 -6.25 -17.18 -9.62
C ASP A 113 -6.37 -15.74 -10.15
N ASN A 114 -6.10 -14.75 -9.31
CA ASN A 114 -6.06 -13.35 -9.71
C ASN A 114 -4.61 -12.87 -9.90
N PRO A 115 -4.12 -12.75 -11.15
CA PRO A 115 -2.72 -12.41 -11.42
C PRO A 115 -2.35 -11.00 -10.96
N TYR A 116 -3.30 -10.07 -10.94
CA TYR A 116 -3.03 -8.67 -10.55
C TYR A 116 -2.84 -8.52 -9.05
N ALA A 117 -3.73 -9.12 -8.24
CA ALA A 117 -3.59 -9.12 -6.79
C ALA A 117 -2.33 -9.89 -6.37
N ALA A 118 -2.05 -11.03 -7.01
CA ALA A 118 -0.84 -11.81 -6.78
C ALA A 118 0.43 -10.99 -7.09
N ALA A 119 0.46 -10.26 -8.23
CA ALA A 119 1.59 -9.40 -8.61
C ALA A 119 1.82 -8.27 -7.59
N ILE A 120 0.76 -7.60 -7.10
CA ILE A 120 0.88 -6.57 -6.06
C ILE A 120 1.52 -7.16 -4.79
N ILE A 121 1.05 -8.31 -4.33
CA ILE A 121 1.60 -8.96 -3.14
C ILE A 121 3.04 -9.43 -3.37
N GLN A 122 3.33 -9.94 -4.54
CA GLN A 122 4.69 -10.37 -4.90
C GLN A 122 5.66 -9.18 -4.94
N GLU A 123 5.23 -8.03 -5.47
CA GLU A 123 6.08 -6.84 -5.57
C GLU A 123 6.20 -6.08 -4.26
N MET A 124 5.13 -5.90 -3.53
CA MET A 124 5.13 -5.15 -2.27
C MET A 124 5.63 -5.99 -1.09
N GLY A 125 5.48 -7.31 -1.17
CA GLY A 125 5.70 -8.21 -0.03
C GLY A 125 4.57 -8.12 1.01
N LEU A 126 4.64 -8.98 2.01
CA LEU A 126 3.74 -8.92 3.18
C LEU A 126 4.07 -7.74 4.10
N TYR A 127 5.30 -7.25 4.02
CA TYR A 127 5.81 -6.14 4.81
C TYR A 127 6.54 -5.17 3.89
N PRO A 128 5.82 -4.21 3.29
CA PRO A 128 6.42 -3.25 2.36
C PRO A 128 7.41 -2.30 3.06
N PRO A 129 8.36 -1.72 2.31
CA PRO A 129 9.29 -0.74 2.85
C PRO A 129 8.59 0.39 3.60
N GLY A 130 9.13 0.74 4.78
CA GLY A 130 8.51 1.70 5.70
C GLY A 130 7.59 1.07 6.76
N SER A 131 7.24 -0.20 6.65
CA SER A 131 6.52 -0.94 7.69
C SER A 131 7.40 -1.19 8.91
N PHE A 132 6.79 -1.20 10.10
CA PHE A 132 7.46 -1.62 11.32
C PHE A 132 7.08 -3.04 11.67
N VAL A 133 8.07 -3.80 12.15
CA VAL A 133 7.91 -5.23 12.46
C VAL A 133 8.61 -5.58 13.77
N LYS A 134 8.12 -6.61 14.43
CA LYS A 134 8.75 -7.27 15.57
C LYS A 134 9.52 -8.47 15.06
N LEU A 135 10.74 -8.67 15.57
CA LEU A 135 11.60 -9.79 15.19
C LEU A 135 11.61 -10.87 16.28
N THR A 136 12.06 -12.09 15.93
CA THR A 136 12.19 -13.23 16.85
C THR A 136 13.11 -12.92 18.04
N ASN A 137 14.19 -12.17 17.80
CA ASN A 137 15.11 -11.73 18.86
C ASN A 137 14.54 -10.62 19.77
N GLY A 138 13.27 -10.21 19.55
CA GLY A 138 12.60 -9.17 20.30
C GLY A 138 12.84 -7.74 19.83
N ASP A 139 13.69 -7.49 18.81
CA ASP A 139 13.89 -6.16 18.26
C ASP A 139 12.62 -5.62 17.56
N THR A 140 12.45 -4.29 17.63
CA THR A 140 11.53 -3.59 16.72
C THR A 140 12.35 -3.00 15.58
N ALA A 141 11.93 -3.29 14.35
CA ALA A 141 12.68 -2.94 13.15
C ALA A 141 11.79 -2.24 12.12
N VAL A 142 12.40 -1.51 11.19
CA VAL A 142 11.75 -0.95 10.00
C VAL A 142 12.17 -1.74 8.78
N VAL A 143 11.22 -2.07 7.93
CA VAL A 143 11.48 -2.69 6.63
C VAL A 143 12.07 -1.65 5.69
N VAL A 144 13.23 -1.95 5.11
CA VAL A 144 13.92 -1.04 4.18
C VAL A 144 13.85 -1.52 2.73
N ARG A 145 13.75 -2.83 2.54
CA ARG A 145 13.71 -3.44 1.22
C ARG A 145 12.95 -4.77 1.25
N LYS A 146 12.32 -5.13 0.15
CA LYS A 146 11.83 -6.48 -0.13
C LYS A 146 13.02 -7.46 -0.08
N GLY A 147 12.80 -8.65 0.45
CA GLY A 147 13.76 -9.75 0.40
C GLY A 147 13.43 -10.74 -0.71
N ASP A 148 14.05 -11.92 -0.66
CA ASP A 148 13.88 -12.95 -1.68
C ASP A 148 12.47 -13.54 -1.72
N THR A 149 11.78 -13.53 -0.58
CA THR A 149 10.36 -13.92 -0.49
C THR A 149 9.52 -12.78 0.06
N ALA A 150 8.20 -12.85 -0.16
CA ALA A 150 7.25 -11.86 0.36
C ALA A 150 7.27 -11.75 1.90
N ALA A 151 7.72 -12.79 2.61
CA ALA A 151 7.71 -12.89 4.07
C ALA A 151 9.08 -12.57 4.72
N THR A 152 10.15 -12.44 3.94
CA THR A 152 11.52 -12.27 4.46
C THR A 152 12.16 -10.94 4.01
N PRO A 153 11.59 -9.78 4.41
CA PRO A 153 12.13 -8.47 4.04
C PRO A 153 13.49 -8.21 4.65
N GLN A 154 14.27 -7.30 4.07
CA GLN A 154 15.44 -6.72 4.72
C GLN A 154 14.98 -5.59 5.65
N VAL A 155 15.49 -5.60 6.87
CA VAL A 155 15.05 -4.65 7.91
C VAL A 155 16.24 -4.00 8.61
N HIS A 156 15.97 -2.84 9.23
CA HIS A 156 16.90 -2.22 10.18
C HIS A 156 16.28 -2.24 11.58
N SER A 157 16.91 -2.93 12.53
CA SER A 157 16.57 -2.86 13.96
C SER A 157 16.77 -1.46 14.48
N LEU A 158 15.73 -0.92 15.13
CA LEU A 158 15.68 0.43 15.70
C LEU A 158 15.65 0.42 17.22
N ILE A 159 14.95 -0.56 17.82
CA ILE A 159 14.77 -0.70 19.26
C ILE A 159 15.05 -2.15 19.61
N SER A 160 15.87 -2.37 20.64
CA SER A 160 16.17 -3.71 21.15
C SER A 160 14.99 -4.35 21.88
N ALA A 161 15.10 -5.63 22.21
CA ALA A 161 14.11 -6.35 23.03
C ALA A 161 13.85 -5.67 24.39
N ASP A 162 14.88 -5.06 24.98
CA ASP A 162 14.83 -4.36 26.27
C ASP A 162 14.33 -2.91 26.17
N GLY A 163 13.92 -2.47 24.96
CA GLY A 163 13.41 -1.11 24.72
C GLY A 163 14.48 -0.04 24.45
N TRP A 164 15.75 -0.40 24.35
CA TRP A 164 16.83 0.55 24.03
C TRP A 164 16.81 0.91 22.54
N VAL A 165 16.86 2.20 22.27
CA VAL A 165 17.00 2.72 20.89
C VAL A 165 18.44 2.56 20.43
N PHE A 166 18.64 1.91 19.29
CA PHE A 166 19.98 1.81 18.69
C PHE A 166 20.42 3.18 18.16
N PRO A 167 21.60 3.68 18.55
CA PRO A 167 22.15 4.95 18.02
C PRO A 167 22.29 4.92 16.51
N ASP A 168 22.77 3.79 15.98
CA ASP A 168 22.77 3.44 14.57
C ASP A 168 21.93 2.19 14.35
N SER A 169 21.01 2.28 13.39
CA SER A 169 20.17 1.16 13.04
C SER A 169 21.01 -0.01 12.51
N LYS A 170 20.65 -1.23 12.88
CA LYS A 170 21.39 -2.45 12.52
C LYS A 170 20.64 -3.21 11.44
N MET A 171 21.25 -3.37 10.28
CA MET A 171 20.69 -4.19 9.21
C MET A 171 20.55 -5.65 9.68
N ARG A 172 19.38 -6.25 9.40
CA ARG A 172 19.05 -7.64 9.70
C ARG A 172 18.47 -8.32 8.48
N ASP A 173 18.89 -9.54 8.27
CA ASP A 173 18.32 -10.43 7.26
C ASP A 173 17.27 -11.32 7.93
N THR A 174 16.01 -11.10 7.60
CA THR A 174 14.89 -11.83 8.20
C THR A 174 14.71 -13.26 7.67
N ALA A 175 15.50 -13.68 6.69
CA ALA A 175 15.60 -15.09 6.30
C ALA A 175 16.27 -15.94 7.40
N LYS A 176 17.10 -15.30 8.26
CA LYS A 176 17.72 -15.96 9.41
C LYS A 176 16.70 -16.14 10.54
N ALA A 177 16.67 -17.34 11.15
CA ALA A 177 15.68 -17.70 12.16
C ALA A 177 15.65 -16.74 13.36
N GLU A 178 16.79 -16.20 13.77
CA GLU A 178 16.93 -15.25 14.89
C GLU A 178 16.31 -13.87 14.61
N PHE A 179 16.13 -13.49 13.33
CA PHE A 179 15.56 -12.21 12.91
C PHE A 179 14.26 -12.35 12.14
N ARG A 180 13.61 -13.52 12.18
CA ARG A 180 12.33 -13.72 11.49
C ARG A 180 11.29 -12.71 11.98
N VAL A 181 10.47 -12.20 11.06
CA VAL A 181 9.35 -11.32 11.42
C VAL A 181 8.27 -12.14 12.15
N THR A 182 7.88 -11.68 13.32
CA THR A 182 6.85 -12.30 14.16
C THR A 182 5.52 -11.56 14.13
N ALA A 183 5.56 -10.22 14.00
CA ALA A 183 4.36 -9.38 13.95
C ALA A 183 4.61 -8.05 13.23
N SER A 184 3.53 -7.43 12.74
CA SER A 184 3.54 -6.01 12.37
C SER A 184 3.43 -5.15 13.62
N VAL A 185 4.13 -4.01 13.63
CA VAL A 185 4.04 -3.00 14.69
C VAL A 185 3.35 -1.76 14.10
N PRO A 186 2.28 -1.25 14.74
CA PRO A 186 1.64 -0.01 14.30
C PRO A 186 2.62 1.17 14.31
N ARG A 187 2.50 2.06 13.33
CA ARG A 187 3.36 3.26 13.27
C ARG A 187 3.29 4.11 14.54
N GLY A 188 2.10 4.21 15.14
CA GLY A 188 1.87 4.98 16.36
C GLY A 188 2.65 4.47 17.59
N ASP A 189 3.05 3.20 17.57
CA ASP A 189 3.78 2.58 18.69
C ASP A 189 5.29 2.79 18.58
N VAL A 190 5.77 3.38 17.45
CA VAL A 190 7.18 3.66 17.22
C VAL A 190 7.42 5.18 17.29
N MET A 191 7.72 5.68 18.50
CA MET A 191 7.92 7.10 18.81
C MET A 191 9.34 7.57 18.47
N LEU A 192 9.80 7.29 17.24
CA LEU A 192 11.14 7.65 16.79
C LEU A 192 11.09 8.58 15.58
N SER A 193 11.97 9.58 15.60
CA SER A 193 12.28 10.36 14.39
C SER A 193 13.33 9.58 13.58
N LEU A 194 12.95 9.19 12.36
CA LEU A 194 13.81 8.39 11.49
C LEU A 194 14.45 9.25 10.41
N ASN A 195 15.77 9.14 10.27
CA ASN A 195 16.44 9.65 9.08
C ASN A 195 16.16 8.72 7.90
N ARG A 196 15.09 9.02 7.16
CA ARG A 196 14.65 8.21 6.01
C ARG A 196 15.70 8.16 4.91
N ALA A 197 16.42 9.25 4.67
CA ALA A 197 17.47 9.30 3.66
C ALA A 197 18.58 8.28 3.97
N LYS A 198 19.05 8.23 5.22
CA LYS A 198 20.04 7.24 5.66
C LYS A 198 19.50 5.81 5.60
N LEU A 199 18.26 5.57 6.01
CA LEU A 199 17.66 4.23 6.07
C LEU A 199 17.41 3.62 4.67
N PHE A 200 16.97 4.44 3.72
CA PHE A 200 16.62 3.99 2.38
C PHE A 200 17.70 4.28 1.32
N GLY A 201 18.86 4.80 1.73
CA GLY A 201 19.98 5.03 0.84
C GLY A 201 19.82 6.22 -0.11
N TYR A 202 18.97 7.19 0.22
CA TYR A 202 18.77 8.41 -0.59
C TYR A 202 19.78 9.52 -0.26
N THR A 203 20.69 9.31 0.67
CA THR A 203 21.79 10.24 0.91
C THR A 203 22.81 10.09 -0.21
N THR A 204 22.89 11.09 -1.08
CA THR A 204 24.11 11.37 -1.82
C THR A 204 25.23 11.62 -0.79
N ALA A 205 26.31 10.90 -0.92
CA ALA A 205 27.52 11.13 -0.13
C ALA A 205 27.98 12.57 -0.23
#